data_bd9115b4af0e558e6756e3bcb956b9fb
#
_entry.id   bd9115b4af0e558e6756e3bcb956b9fb
#
_cell.length_a   1.000
_cell.length_b   1.000
_cell.length_c   1.000
_cell.angle_alpha   90.00
_cell.angle_beta   90.00
_cell.angle_gamma   90.00
#
_symmetry.space_group_name_H-M   'P 1'
#
loop_
_entity.id
_entity.type
_entity.pdbx_description
1 polymer ?
#
loop_
_entity_poly.entity_id
_entity_poly.type
_entity_poly.pdbx_seq_one_letter_code
_entity_poly.pdbx_strand_id
1 'polypeptide(L)'
;MKKVALIPVFSSEKLMNKNVLMLEGKLVAGYSIEAALATKFFERIIVITDKQQYQDALNTYPIDVFQVEKPICSVQALLTIWQQLDPKAKQNDYAVILMPETPLRTTEQIVQCCQLFEQQETDYLYSIDPKKQENHSIYLYRLPFNTLNKLVNIQTYMMDKEGSLFIEDSFEYEWIKAILQLRVKNQTSLLNVQRRIKEKSKDFNRISYITLVGHSLWDYWQIEQLNNIEVNNLGIGGITTQQYVELILKPQLIKGLGKDTLIFLGINEMFRVGWHAEDTLYWLDQTVQYLRKINAESRLYLMEVSYVAFKREVNSKMIDDFNQQLRDYFSDKNITLVDVNSVLQDQYHQLDLAFTSDGLHFNPIGYKKLSTLLQTVLFN
;
A
#
# COMPACT_ATOMS: atom_id res chain seq x y z
N MET A 1 9.29 34.11 -6.84
CA MET A 1 7.90 33.66 -7.08
C MET A 1 7.40 33.05 -5.79
N LYS A 2 6.43 33.68 -5.17
CA LYS A 2 5.81 33.20 -3.92
C LYS A 2 4.76 32.13 -4.22
N LYS A 3 4.66 31.15 -3.33
CA LYS A 3 3.67 30.09 -3.36
C LYS A 3 2.88 30.11 -2.06
N VAL A 4 1.55 30.22 -2.16
CA VAL A 4 0.67 30.23 -1.00
C VAL A 4 -0.34 29.10 -1.16
N ALA A 5 -0.53 28.29 -0.11
CA ALA A 5 -1.60 27.30 -0.07
C ALA A 5 -2.85 27.94 0.58
N LEU A 6 -3.99 27.77 -0.06
CA LEU A 6 -5.31 28.16 0.45
C LEU A 6 -6.14 26.89 0.69
N ILE A 7 -6.64 26.71 1.90
CA ILE A 7 -7.43 25.53 2.29
C ILE A 7 -8.80 26.03 2.80
N PRO A 8 -9.87 25.91 2.00
CA PRO A 8 -11.20 26.35 2.38
C PRO A 8 -11.88 25.33 3.28
N VAL A 9 -12.08 25.64 4.56
CA VAL A 9 -12.69 24.76 5.56
C VAL A 9 -14.04 25.34 5.98
N PHE A 10 -15.08 25.01 5.22
CA PHE A 10 -16.42 25.55 5.42
C PHE A 10 -17.42 24.54 5.94
N SER A 11 -18.51 25.03 6.50
CA SER A 11 -19.68 24.21 6.86
C SER A 11 -20.33 23.58 5.61
N SER A 12 -20.91 22.41 5.77
CA SER A 12 -21.61 21.66 4.73
C SER A 12 -22.96 21.19 5.24
N GLU A 13 -23.96 21.22 4.38
CA GLU A 13 -25.31 20.72 4.68
C GLU A 13 -25.42 19.19 4.51
N LYS A 14 -24.68 18.61 3.53
CA LYS A 14 -24.76 17.17 3.22
C LYS A 14 -24.10 16.30 4.30
N LEU A 15 -22.96 16.74 4.84
CA LEU A 15 -22.28 16.10 5.95
C LEU A 15 -21.83 17.18 6.94
N MET A 16 -22.56 17.30 8.05
CA MET A 16 -22.31 18.33 9.05
C MET A 16 -20.88 18.28 9.56
N ASN A 17 -20.20 19.42 9.59
CA ASN A 17 -18.83 19.57 10.08
C ASN A 17 -17.81 18.69 9.38
N LYS A 18 -18.04 18.21 8.15
CA LYS A 18 -17.24 17.18 7.46
C LYS A 18 -15.73 17.45 7.50
N ASN A 19 -15.31 18.70 7.35
CA ASN A 19 -13.89 19.08 7.28
C ASN A 19 -13.17 19.02 8.65
N VAL A 20 -13.91 18.98 9.74
CA VAL A 20 -13.38 18.82 11.11
C VAL A 20 -13.83 17.51 11.77
N LEU A 21 -14.41 16.58 11.03
CA LEU A 21 -14.62 15.22 11.50
C LEU A 21 -13.29 14.50 11.68
N MET A 22 -13.25 13.63 12.68
CA MET A 22 -12.09 12.77 12.94
C MET A 22 -12.08 11.59 11.98
N LEU A 23 -11.07 11.52 11.14
CA LEU A 23 -10.84 10.45 10.17
C LEU A 23 -9.52 9.76 10.50
N GLU A 24 -9.57 8.54 11.05
CA GLU A 24 -8.40 7.75 11.48
C GLU A 24 -7.40 8.55 12.34
N GLY A 25 -7.93 9.17 13.41
CA GLY A 25 -7.12 9.91 14.39
C GLY A 25 -6.71 11.32 13.99
N LYS A 26 -7.19 11.83 12.84
CA LYS A 26 -6.84 13.13 12.29
C LYS A 26 -8.09 13.84 11.75
N LEU A 27 -8.14 15.17 11.80
CA LEU A 27 -9.22 15.93 11.14
C LEU A 27 -9.16 15.77 9.63
N VAL A 28 -10.30 15.72 8.95
CA VAL A 28 -10.35 15.65 7.48
C VAL A 28 -9.50 16.76 6.84
N ALA A 29 -9.66 18.02 7.27
CA ALA A 29 -8.84 19.13 6.80
C ALA A 29 -7.36 18.99 7.16
N GLY A 30 -7.04 18.28 8.25
CA GLY A 30 -5.68 18.02 8.70
C GLY A 30 -4.83 17.28 7.67
N TYR A 31 -5.43 16.38 6.88
CA TYR A 31 -4.72 15.69 5.80
C TYR A 31 -4.20 16.67 4.75
N SER A 32 -5.02 17.63 4.33
CA SER A 32 -4.61 18.66 3.36
C SER A 32 -3.57 19.62 3.95
N ILE A 33 -3.73 20.01 5.21
CA ILE A 33 -2.78 20.87 5.91
C ILE A 33 -1.42 20.20 6.03
N GLU A 34 -1.36 18.96 6.51
CA GLU A 34 -0.11 18.22 6.66
C GLU A 34 0.57 17.93 5.32
N ALA A 35 -0.21 17.58 4.27
CA ALA A 35 0.33 17.41 2.94
C ALA A 35 0.96 18.71 2.41
N ALA A 36 0.33 19.87 2.66
CA ALA A 36 0.88 21.17 2.31
C ALA A 36 2.16 21.49 3.12
N LEU A 37 2.14 21.30 4.44
CA LEU A 37 3.30 21.51 5.32
C LEU A 37 4.49 20.64 4.91
N ALA A 38 4.25 19.38 4.55
CA ALA A 38 5.28 18.43 4.15
C ALA A 38 6.01 18.81 2.85
N THR A 39 5.42 19.64 1.98
CA THR A 39 6.09 20.16 0.77
C THR A 39 7.27 21.08 1.10
N LYS A 40 7.21 21.81 2.21
CA LYS A 40 8.22 22.77 2.69
C LYS A 40 8.51 23.95 1.74
N PHE A 41 7.68 24.20 0.73
CA PHE A 41 7.92 25.27 -0.23
C PHE A 41 6.86 26.37 -0.22
N PHE A 42 5.76 26.22 0.51
CA PHE A 42 4.79 27.29 0.68
C PHE A 42 5.31 28.33 1.67
N GLU A 43 5.27 29.62 1.28
CA GLU A 43 5.61 30.71 2.21
C GLU A 43 4.55 30.86 3.30
N ARG A 44 3.30 30.61 2.97
CA ARG A 44 2.15 30.64 3.89
C ARG A 44 1.18 29.52 3.55
N ILE A 45 0.57 28.95 4.54
CA ILE A 45 -0.57 28.05 4.42
C ILE A 45 -1.73 28.71 5.16
N ILE A 46 -2.76 29.09 4.43
CA ILE A 46 -3.88 29.87 4.94
C ILE A 46 -5.14 29.01 4.88
N VAL A 47 -5.70 28.73 6.03
CA VAL A 47 -7.04 28.14 6.13
C VAL A 47 -8.06 29.27 6.18
N ILE A 48 -9.10 29.16 5.35
CA ILE A 48 -10.21 30.10 5.30
C ILE A 48 -11.46 29.40 5.81
N THR A 49 -12.09 29.93 6.86
CA THR A 49 -13.22 29.24 7.52
C THR A 49 -14.35 30.21 7.85
N ASP A 50 -15.57 29.69 7.96
CA ASP A 50 -16.77 30.46 8.31
C ASP A 50 -17.19 30.31 9.79
N LYS A 51 -16.45 29.49 10.58
CA LYS A 51 -16.83 29.19 11.97
C LYS A 51 -15.65 29.27 12.92
N GLN A 52 -15.85 29.91 14.06
CA GLN A 52 -14.87 29.98 15.15
C GLN A 52 -14.48 28.58 15.65
N GLN A 53 -15.43 27.68 15.79
CA GLN A 53 -15.15 26.30 16.24
C GLN A 53 -14.22 25.53 15.31
N TYR A 54 -14.17 25.86 14.01
CA TYR A 54 -13.23 25.24 13.06
C TYR A 54 -11.83 25.84 13.24
N GLN A 55 -11.75 27.13 13.48
CA GLN A 55 -10.49 27.78 13.84
C GLN A 55 -9.91 27.12 15.10
N ASP A 56 -10.72 26.96 16.16
CA ASP A 56 -10.28 26.35 17.41
C ASP A 56 -9.78 24.92 17.23
N ALA A 57 -10.46 24.13 16.40
CA ALA A 57 -10.06 22.75 16.10
C ALA A 57 -8.73 22.66 15.31
N LEU A 58 -8.37 23.71 14.55
CA LEU A 58 -7.18 23.74 13.70
C LEU A 58 -5.99 24.50 14.32
N ASN A 59 -6.16 25.10 15.50
CA ASN A 59 -5.12 25.88 16.19
C ASN A 59 -3.84 25.10 16.53
N THR A 60 -3.87 23.76 16.46
CA THR A 60 -2.69 22.90 16.70
C THR A 60 -1.71 22.87 15.54
N TYR A 61 -2.14 23.31 14.35
CA TYR A 61 -1.31 23.32 13.16
C TYR A 61 -0.58 24.67 13.02
N PRO A 62 0.69 24.69 12.54
CA PRO A 62 1.44 25.91 12.29
C PRO A 62 1.01 26.60 10.97
N ILE A 63 -0.19 27.15 10.96
CA ILE A 63 -0.87 27.74 9.79
C ILE A 63 -1.51 29.08 10.15
N ASP A 64 -1.83 29.88 9.14
CA ASP A 64 -2.66 31.06 9.29
C ASP A 64 -4.13 30.68 9.16
N VAL A 65 -4.98 31.13 10.06
CA VAL A 65 -6.44 30.94 9.93
C VAL A 65 -7.12 32.28 9.75
N PHE A 66 -7.92 32.37 8.69
CA PHE A 66 -8.70 33.56 8.37
C PHE A 66 -10.20 33.26 8.41
N GLN A 67 -10.92 33.97 9.26
CA GLN A 67 -12.35 33.80 9.41
C GLN A 67 -13.14 34.74 8.50
N VAL A 68 -14.17 34.20 7.84
CA VAL A 68 -15.14 34.92 7.02
C VAL A 68 -16.55 34.78 7.62
N GLU A 69 -17.47 35.68 7.25
CA GLU A 69 -18.83 35.65 7.80
C GLU A 69 -19.69 34.50 7.22
N LYS A 70 -19.41 34.05 6.02
CA LYS A 70 -20.19 33.04 5.29
C LYS A 70 -19.29 32.14 4.46
N PRO A 71 -19.70 30.88 4.20
CA PRO A 71 -18.97 30.00 3.29
C PRO A 71 -18.74 30.63 1.92
N ILE A 72 -17.55 30.43 1.37
CA ILE A 72 -17.16 30.92 0.06
C ILE A 72 -17.25 29.78 -0.96
N CYS A 73 -18.11 29.94 -1.95
CA CYS A 73 -18.36 28.93 -2.97
C CYS A 73 -17.59 29.16 -4.28
N SER A 74 -16.84 30.27 -4.39
CA SER A 74 -16.12 30.61 -5.62
C SER A 74 -14.60 30.71 -5.38
N VAL A 75 -13.85 30.11 -6.28
CA VAL A 75 -12.38 30.22 -6.31
C VAL A 75 -11.95 31.69 -6.39
N GLN A 76 -12.62 32.49 -7.21
CA GLN A 76 -12.31 33.93 -7.35
C GLN A 76 -12.37 34.67 -6.01
N ALA A 77 -13.34 34.36 -5.15
CA ALA A 77 -13.45 35.00 -3.85
C ALA A 77 -12.32 34.54 -2.89
N LEU A 78 -11.90 33.29 -2.94
CA LEU A 78 -10.73 32.79 -2.19
C LEU A 78 -9.44 33.52 -2.60
N LEU A 79 -9.25 33.73 -3.90
CA LEU A 79 -8.10 34.43 -4.43
C LEU A 79 -8.12 35.93 -4.06
N THR A 80 -9.31 36.56 -4.01
CA THR A 80 -9.47 37.95 -3.55
C THR A 80 -9.06 38.09 -2.08
N ILE A 81 -9.43 37.13 -1.22
CA ILE A 81 -8.99 37.10 0.19
C ILE A 81 -7.46 37.04 0.26
N TRP A 82 -6.84 36.18 -0.51
CA TRP A 82 -5.37 36.10 -0.51
C TRP A 82 -4.74 37.43 -0.88
N GLN A 83 -5.23 38.13 -1.93
CA GLN A 83 -4.71 39.43 -2.31
C GLN A 83 -4.89 40.48 -1.20
N GLN A 84 -5.97 40.41 -0.43
CA GLN A 84 -6.17 41.29 0.74
C GLN A 84 -5.19 40.96 1.88
N LEU A 85 -4.89 39.66 2.10
CA LEU A 85 -4.00 39.19 3.14
C LEU A 85 -2.52 39.37 2.78
N ASP A 86 -2.16 39.44 1.51
CA ASP A 86 -0.81 39.69 1.02
C ASP A 86 -0.82 40.80 -0.09
N PRO A 87 -0.97 42.08 0.29
CA PRO A 87 -0.96 43.17 -0.66
C PRO A 87 0.35 43.36 -1.44
N LYS A 88 1.43 42.67 -0.99
CA LYS A 88 2.76 42.69 -1.63
C LYS A 88 2.94 41.56 -2.63
N ALA A 89 1.94 40.71 -2.84
CA ALA A 89 1.99 39.64 -3.84
C ALA A 89 2.24 40.26 -5.23
N LYS A 90 3.21 39.71 -5.97
CA LYS A 90 3.72 40.25 -7.23
C LYS A 90 3.20 39.48 -8.42
N GLN A 91 3.36 40.05 -9.60
CA GLN A 91 3.20 39.31 -10.85
C GLN A 91 4.02 38.04 -10.83
N ASN A 92 3.45 36.93 -11.26
CA ASN A 92 3.98 35.57 -11.22
C ASN A 92 3.93 34.82 -9.88
N ASP A 93 3.54 35.45 -8.76
CA ASP A 93 3.17 34.72 -7.57
C ASP A 93 1.89 33.92 -7.82
N TYR A 94 1.71 32.77 -7.16
CA TYR A 94 0.54 31.94 -7.39
C TYR A 94 -0.02 31.30 -6.11
N ALA A 95 -1.31 31.04 -6.14
CA ALA A 95 -2.03 30.32 -5.11
C ALA A 95 -2.27 28.86 -5.52
N VAL A 96 -2.16 27.96 -4.55
CA VAL A 96 -2.55 26.56 -4.66
C VAL A 96 -3.74 26.33 -3.73
N ILE A 97 -4.91 26.09 -4.28
CA ILE A 97 -6.10 25.78 -3.51
C ILE A 97 -6.16 24.28 -3.34
N LEU A 98 -6.18 23.83 -2.09
CA LEU A 98 -6.22 22.44 -1.69
C LEU A 98 -7.55 22.14 -1.00
N MET A 99 -8.45 21.46 -1.71
CA MET A 99 -9.76 21.14 -1.12
C MET A 99 -9.60 20.11 0.00
N PRO A 100 -10.11 20.38 1.20
CA PRO A 100 -9.95 19.49 2.36
C PRO A 100 -10.67 18.16 2.20
N GLU A 101 -11.71 18.12 1.39
CA GLU A 101 -12.54 16.94 1.12
C GLU A 101 -11.80 15.81 0.37
N THR A 102 -10.55 16.01 -0.03
CA THR A 102 -9.71 14.99 -0.69
C THR A 102 -8.54 14.54 0.21
N PRO A 103 -8.81 13.84 1.32
CA PRO A 103 -7.80 13.52 2.32
C PRO A 103 -6.76 12.48 1.86
N LEU A 104 -7.00 11.78 0.75
CA LEU A 104 -6.06 10.80 0.19
C LEU A 104 -5.05 11.42 -0.78
N ARG A 105 -5.17 12.72 -1.10
CA ARG A 105 -4.18 13.48 -1.88
C ARG A 105 -2.83 13.49 -1.18
N THR A 106 -1.76 13.20 -1.93
CA THR A 106 -0.40 13.13 -1.39
C THR A 106 0.37 14.43 -1.54
N THR A 107 1.40 14.60 -0.71
CA THR A 107 2.38 15.68 -0.85
C THR A 107 3.04 15.68 -2.23
N GLU A 108 3.36 14.50 -2.77
CA GLU A 108 4.00 14.35 -4.07
C GLU A 108 3.11 14.87 -5.20
N GLN A 109 1.81 14.58 -5.17
CA GLN A 109 0.85 15.12 -6.14
C GLN A 109 0.80 16.64 -6.11
N ILE A 110 0.86 17.27 -4.93
CA ILE A 110 0.94 18.74 -4.81
C ILE A 110 2.24 19.25 -5.45
N VAL A 111 3.37 18.60 -5.17
CA VAL A 111 4.68 18.97 -5.74
C VAL A 111 4.66 18.87 -7.27
N GLN A 112 4.17 17.76 -7.80
CA GLN A 112 4.09 17.54 -9.26
C GLN A 112 3.18 18.54 -9.96
N CYS A 113 2.02 18.89 -9.35
CA CYS A 113 1.17 19.97 -9.87
C CYS A 113 1.91 21.31 -9.96
N CYS A 114 2.64 21.67 -8.90
CA CYS A 114 3.39 22.93 -8.87
C CYS A 114 4.53 22.93 -9.91
N GLN A 115 5.24 21.82 -10.05
CA GLN A 115 6.31 21.67 -11.06
C GLN A 115 5.76 21.82 -12.48
N LEU A 116 4.65 21.13 -12.80
CA LEU A 116 4.00 21.22 -14.09
C LEU A 116 3.56 22.65 -14.38
N PHE A 117 2.94 23.32 -13.40
CA PHE A 117 2.47 24.70 -13.48
C PHE A 117 3.59 25.69 -13.75
N GLU A 118 4.76 25.51 -13.14
CA GLU A 118 5.92 26.38 -13.31
C GLU A 118 6.62 26.14 -14.64
N GLN A 119 6.81 24.90 -15.05
CA GLN A 119 7.52 24.51 -16.28
C GLN A 119 6.79 24.98 -17.55
N GLN A 120 5.46 25.01 -17.52
CA GLN A 120 4.64 25.36 -18.69
C GLN A 120 4.15 26.81 -18.69
N GLU A 121 4.61 27.64 -17.73
CA GLU A 121 4.18 29.03 -17.57
C GLU A 121 2.64 29.18 -17.56
N THR A 122 1.98 28.23 -16.91
CA THR A 122 0.51 28.10 -16.91
C THR A 122 -0.14 29.22 -16.09
N ASP A 123 -1.29 29.72 -16.56
CA ASP A 123 -2.11 30.70 -15.82
C ASP A 123 -3.04 30.03 -14.82
N TYR A 124 -3.58 28.87 -15.22
CA TYR A 124 -4.51 28.08 -14.44
C TYR A 124 -4.28 26.58 -14.65
N LEU A 125 -4.19 25.84 -13.56
CA LEU A 125 -4.14 24.37 -13.57
C LEU A 125 -5.18 23.82 -12.60
N TYR A 126 -5.85 22.75 -12.99
CA TYR A 126 -6.72 21.98 -12.11
C TYR A 126 -6.50 20.47 -12.25
N SER A 127 -6.81 19.74 -11.18
CA SER A 127 -6.68 18.30 -11.15
C SER A 127 -7.90 17.58 -11.74
N ILE A 128 -7.64 16.47 -12.42
CA ILE A 128 -8.64 15.58 -13.02
C ILE A 128 -8.45 14.15 -12.53
N ASP A 129 -9.53 13.37 -12.58
CA ASP A 129 -9.53 11.94 -12.29
C ASP A 129 -9.04 11.11 -13.51
N PRO A 130 -8.85 9.77 -13.37
CA PRO A 130 -8.48 8.91 -14.50
C PRO A 130 -9.48 8.87 -15.65
N LYS A 131 -10.74 9.29 -15.43
CA LYS A 131 -11.76 9.44 -16.47
C LYS A 131 -11.72 10.80 -17.15
N LYS A 132 -10.71 11.63 -16.81
CA LYS A 132 -10.53 13.01 -17.31
C LYS A 132 -11.63 13.98 -16.86
N GLN A 133 -12.30 13.71 -15.75
CA GLN A 133 -13.26 14.61 -15.13
C GLN A 133 -12.57 15.42 -14.02
N GLU A 134 -12.99 16.69 -13.85
CA GLU A 134 -12.51 17.52 -12.74
C GLU A 134 -12.84 16.87 -11.40
N ASN A 135 -11.82 16.67 -10.55
CA ASN A 135 -11.97 15.97 -9.27
C ASN A 135 -11.96 16.88 -8.04
N HIS A 136 -11.99 18.20 -8.28
CA HIS A 136 -12.05 19.23 -7.24
C HIS A 136 -10.98 19.11 -6.15
N SER A 137 -9.79 18.54 -6.43
CA SER A 137 -8.76 18.31 -5.42
C SER A 137 -7.75 19.45 -5.31
N ILE A 138 -7.18 19.86 -6.45
CA ILE A 138 -6.11 20.87 -6.52
C ILE A 138 -6.41 21.88 -7.61
N TYR A 139 -6.24 23.17 -7.28
CA TYR A 139 -6.30 24.26 -8.25
C TYR A 139 -5.11 25.19 -8.06
N LEU A 140 -4.50 25.63 -9.16
CA LEU A 140 -3.40 26.60 -9.16
C LEU A 140 -3.76 27.81 -10.01
N TYR A 141 -3.51 29.00 -9.48
CA TYR A 141 -3.81 30.27 -10.15
C TYR A 141 -2.64 31.24 -10.01
N ARG A 142 -2.19 31.80 -11.14
CA ARG A 142 -1.11 32.79 -11.21
C ARG A 142 -1.66 34.23 -11.12
N LEU A 143 -0.92 35.14 -10.51
CA LEU A 143 -1.23 36.57 -10.55
C LEU A 143 -0.76 37.21 -11.87
N PRO A 144 -1.45 38.24 -12.37
CA PRO A 144 -2.69 38.82 -11.85
C PRO A 144 -3.90 37.99 -12.22
N PHE A 145 -4.86 37.88 -11.30
CA PHE A 145 -6.14 37.21 -11.58
C PHE A 145 -7.01 38.13 -12.47
N ASN A 146 -6.69 38.16 -13.74
CA ASN A 146 -7.64 38.67 -14.72
C ASN A 146 -8.83 37.71 -14.72
N THR A 147 -10.05 38.23 -14.75
CA THR A 147 -11.31 37.49 -14.76
C THR A 147 -11.16 36.17 -15.50
N LEU A 148 -11.65 35.05 -14.94
CA LEU A 148 -11.57 33.68 -15.47
C LEU A 148 -11.82 33.58 -16.99
N ASN A 149 -12.48 34.57 -17.59
CA ASN A 149 -12.75 34.69 -19.03
C ASN A 149 -11.54 35.11 -19.90
N LYS A 150 -10.35 35.32 -19.31
CA LYS A 150 -9.12 35.73 -20.03
C LYS A 150 -7.92 34.86 -19.73
N LEU A 151 -8.11 33.67 -19.14
CA LEU A 151 -7.03 32.71 -18.97
C LEU A 151 -6.61 32.15 -20.34
N VAL A 152 -5.34 32.31 -20.68
CA VAL A 152 -4.81 31.96 -22.00
C VAL A 152 -4.19 30.55 -21.98
N ASN A 153 -3.52 30.22 -20.88
CA ASN A 153 -2.83 28.91 -20.75
C ASN A 153 -3.42 28.09 -19.59
N ILE A 154 -4.24 27.10 -19.95
CA ILE A 154 -4.92 26.19 -19.00
C ILE A 154 -4.34 24.79 -19.14
N GLN A 155 -3.98 24.19 -18.02
CA GLN A 155 -3.44 22.84 -17.93
C GLN A 155 -4.25 21.97 -16.98
N THR A 156 -4.13 20.65 -17.16
CA THR A 156 -4.72 19.66 -16.25
C THR A 156 -3.65 18.74 -15.69
N TYR A 157 -3.83 18.32 -14.45
CA TYR A 157 -3.00 17.30 -13.82
C TYR A 157 -3.84 16.07 -13.50
N MET A 158 -3.48 14.91 -14.07
CA MET A 158 -4.20 13.66 -13.83
C MET A 158 -3.74 13.04 -12.50
N MET A 159 -4.67 12.87 -11.57
CA MET A 159 -4.48 12.16 -10.31
C MET A 159 -4.84 10.68 -10.47
N ASP A 160 -4.30 9.85 -9.59
CA ASP A 160 -4.73 8.46 -9.49
C ASP A 160 -6.17 8.35 -8.92
N LYS A 161 -6.71 7.13 -8.94
CA LYS A 161 -8.07 6.86 -8.49
C LYS A 161 -8.30 7.21 -7.02
N GLU A 162 -7.34 6.89 -6.13
CA GLU A 162 -7.48 7.14 -4.70
C GLU A 162 -7.34 8.62 -4.36
N GLY A 163 -6.33 9.31 -4.90
CA GLY A 163 -6.11 10.74 -4.72
C GLY A 163 -7.26 11.61 -5.26
N SER A 164 -8.07 11.05 -6.18
CA SER A 164 -9.24 11.70 -6.75
C SER A 164 -10.53 11.53 -5.92
N LEU A 165 -10.50 10.73 -4.83
CA LEU A 165 -11.70 10.53 -4.01
C LEU A 165 -12.02 11.78 -3.20
N PHE A 166 -13.27 12.20 -3.29
CA PHE A 166 -13.81 13.42 -2.69
C PHE A 166 -14.93 13.06 -1.70
N ILE A 167 -14.87 13.56 -0.47
CA ILE A 167 -15.93 13.37 0.53
C ILE A 167 -17.09 14.32 0.22
N GLU A 168 -18.16 13.82 -0.32
CA GLU A 168 -19.38 14.58 -0.50
C GLU A 168 -20.34 14.34 0.67
N ASP A 169 -20.53 13.07 1.05
CA ASP A 169 -21.43 12.65 2.12
C ASP A 169 -20.79 11.55 3.02
N SER A 170 -21.62 10.85 3.78
CA SER A 170 -21.15 9.79 4.68
C SER A 170 -20.68 8.54 3.98
N PHE A 171 -21.09 8.27 2.74
CA PHE A 171 -20.67 7.08 2.00
C PHE A 171 -19.19 7.18 1.60
N GLU A 172 -18.79 8.29 0.97
CA GLU A 172 -17.37 8.51 0.62
C GLU A 172 -16.51 8.63 1.87
N TYR A 173 -17.03 9.23 2.95
CA TYR A 173 -16.32 9.31 4.22
C TYR A 173 -15.96 7.91 4.75
N GLU A 174 -16.94 6.99 4.84
CA GLU A 174 -16.67 5.63 5.31
C GLU A 174 -15.81 4.82 4.34
N TRP A 175 -15.94 5.04 3.03
CA TRP A 175 -15.08 4.41 2.03
C TRP A 175 -13.62 4.86 2.16
N ILE A 176 -13.38 6.17 2.25
CA ILE A 176 -12.03 6.73 2.44
C ILE A 176 -11.43 6.26 3.77
N LYS A 177 -12.24 6.20 4.83
CA LYS A 177 -11.82 5.65 6.13
C LYS A 177 -11.35 4.19 6.01
N ALA A 178 -12.09 3.36 5.29
CA ALA A 178 -11.68 1.97 5.04
C ALA A 178 -10.35 1.87 4.28
N ILE A 179 -10.10 2.75 3.29
CA ILE A 179 -8.81 2.83 2.58
C ILE A 179 -7.68 3.20 3.54
N LEU A 180 -7.88 4.20 4.40
CA LEU A 180 -6.85 4.61 5.37
C LEU A 180 -6.55 3.50 6.38
N GLN A 181 -7.57 2.80 6.88
CA GLN A 181 -7.40 1.65 7.76
C GLN A 181 -6.59 0.54 7.08
N LEU A 182 -6.87 0.27 5.80
CA LEU A 182 -6.10 -0.71 5.03
C LEU A 182 -4.64 -0.28 4.87
N ARG A 183 -4.36 1.00 4.62
CA ARG A 183 -2.98 1.54 4.54
C ARG A 183 -2.24 1.35 5.86
N VAL A 184 -2.86 1.66 7.00
CA VAL A 184 -2.27 1.45 8.34
C VAL A 184 -2.00 -0.02 8.59
N LYS A 185 -2.95 -0.91 8.26
CA LYS A 185 -2.78 -2.37 8.39
C LYS A 185 -1.61 -2.87 7.55
N ASN A 186 -1.49 -2.44 6.30
CA ASN A 186 -0.40 -2.83 5.41
C ASN A 186 0.96 -2.33 5.92
N GLN A 187 1.02 -1.09 6.42
CA GLN A 187 2.25 -0.54 7.01
C GLN A 187 2.67 -1.30 8.27
N THR A 188 1.73 -1.62 9.15
CA THR A 188 1.98 -2.42 10.36
C THR A 188 2.46 -3.82 9.99
N SER A 189 1.85 -4.45 8.97
CA SER A 189 2.29 -5.75 8.45
C SER A 189 3.72 -5.69 7.95
N LEU A 190 4.10 -4.67 7.18
CA LEU A 190 5.46 -4.49 6.69
C LEU A 190 6.47 -4.31 7.83
N LEU A 191 6.15 -3.51 8.85
CA LEU A 191 7.01 -3.33 10.03
C LEU A 191 7.20 -4.65 10.78
N ASN A 192 6.16 -5.48 10.91
CA ASN A 192 6.26 -6.80 11.52
C ASN A 192 7.18 -7.73 10.72
N VAL A 193 7.05 -7.73 9.38
CA VAL A 193 7.94 -8.49 8.48
C VAL A 193 9.40 -8.04 8.67
N GLN A 194 9.68 -6.73 8.64
CA GLN A 194 11.03 -6.20 8.83
C GLN A 194 11.63 -6.56 10.21
N ARG A 195 10.81 -6.48 11.26
CA ARG A 195 11.21 -6.92 12.60
C ARG A 195 11.57 -8.41 12.59
N ARG A 196 10.73 -9.26 11.98
CA ARG A 196 10.97 -10.71 11.92
C ARG A 196 12.23 -11.06 11.14
N ILE A 197 12.50 -10.36 10.02
CA ILE A 197 13.75 -10.50 9.28
C ILE A 197 14.95 -10.22 10.18
N LYS A 198 14.90 -9.13 10.98
CA LYS A 198 15.97 -8.77 11.92
C LYS A 198 16.17 -9.84 12.99
N GLU A 199 15.10 -10.39 13.55
CA GLU A 199 15.17 -11.48 14.55
C GLU A 199 15.87 -12.71 13.98
N LYS A 200 15.62 -13.06 12.71
CA LYS A 200 16.23 -14.20 12.01
C LYS A 200 17.60 -13.94 11.38
N SER A 201 18.22 -12.82 11.68
CA SER A 201 19.51 -12.42 11.07
C SER A 201 20.62 -13.47 11.23
N LYS A 202 20.61 -14.26 12.31
CA LYS A 202 21.58 -15.36 12.55
C LYS A 202 21.29 -16.55 11.63
N ASP A 203 20.02 -16.86 11.37
CA ASP A 203 19.62 -18.00 10.55
C ASP A 203 20.00 -17.78 9.09
N PHE A 204 19.97 -16.53 8.58
CA PHE A 204 20.42 -16.20 7.23
C PHE A 204 21.91 -16.47 6.97
N ASN A 205 22.72 -16.56 8.02
CA ASN A 205 24.15 -16.90 7.93
C ASN A 205 24.44 -18.38 8.12
N ARG A 206 23.44 -19.17 8.54
CA ARG A 206 23.58 -20.61 8.78
C ARG A 206 23.30 -21.39 7.49
N ILE A 207 24.08 -22.43 7.24
CA ILE A 207 23.85 -23.36 6.14
C ILE A 207 23.59 -24.74 6.76
N SER A 208 22.47 -25.35 6.43
CA SER A 208 22.11 -26.73 6.81
C SER A 208 21.74 -27.51 5.56
N TYR A 209 21.65 -28.82 5.65
CA TYR A 209 21.37 -29.67 4.48
C TYR A 209 20.03 -29.33 3.81
N ILE A 210 19.00 -29.02 4.62
CA ILE A 210 17.68 -28.56 4.16
C ILE A 210 17.51 -27.10 4.52
N THR A 211 17.08 -26.28 3.55
CA THR A 211 16.72 -24.86 3.75
C THR A 211 15.24 -24.63 3.45
N LEU A 212 14.50 -24.03 4.37
CA LEU A 212 13.12 -23.60 4.17
C LEU A 212 13.08 -22.12 3.85
N VAL A 213 12.53 -21.76 2.70
CA VAL A 213 12.35 -20.38 2.21
C VAL A 213 10.86 -20.11 2.08
N GLY A 214 10.32 -19.08 2.76
CA GLY A 214 8.89 -18.86 2.63
C GLY A 214 8.27 -17.94 3.68
N HIS A 215 6.96 -18.11 3.84
CA HIS A 215 6.12 -17.29 4.70
C HIS A 215 5.82 -17.98 6.06
N SER A 216 4.69 -17.59 6.70
CA SER A 216 4.31 -18.08 8.03
C SER A 216 4.17 -19.59 8.15
N LEU A 217 3.82 -20.30 7.08
CA LEU A 217 3.70 -21.77 7.14
C LEU A 217 5.05 -22.47 7.38
N TRP A 218 6.17 -21.86 6.97
CA TRP A 218 7.48 -22.27 7.44
C TRP A 218 7.85 -21.61 8.76
N ASP A 219 7.67 -20.32 8.92
CA ASP A 219 8.11 -19.57 10.10
C ASP A 219 7.55 -20.13 11.41
N TYR A 220 6.30 -20.61 11.41
CA TYR A 220 5.64 -21.16 12.59
C TYR A 220 5.95 -22.63 12.82
N TRP A 221 6.56 -23.30 11.86
CA TRP A 221 7.02 -24.65 12.02
C TRP A 221 8.34 -24.68 12.81
N GLN A 222 8.23 -25.02 14.09
CA GLN A 222 9.39 -25.16 14.98
C GLN A 222 10.10 -26.50 14.72
N ILE A 223 10.77 -26.57 13.54
CA ILE A 223 11.49 -27.78 13.11
C ILE A 223 12.99 -27.53 13.13
N GLU A 224 13.75 -28.44 13.77
CA GLU A 224 15.20 -28.45 13.75
C GLU A 224 15.76 -29.55 12.84
N GLN A 225 15.03 -30.62 12.69
CA GLN A 225 15.44 -31.79 11.89
C GLN A 225 14.24 -32.40 11.16
N LEU A 226 14.47 -32.88 9.93
CA LEU A 226 13.56 -33.70 9.16
C LEU A 226 14.27 -35.01 8.82
N ASN A 227 13.76 -36.16 9.31
CA ASN A 227 14.39 -37.46 9.15
C ASN A 227 15.87 -37.49 9.63
N ASN A 228 16.15 -36.91 10.81
CA ASN A 228 17.49 -36.75 11.40
C ASN A 228 18.44 -35.84 10.57
N ILE A 229 17.95 -35.12 9.58
CA ILE A 229 18.72 -34.19 8.78
C ILE A 229 18.39 -32.75 9.23
N GLU A 230 19.44 -31.99 9.47
CA GLU A 230 19.33 -30.60 9.97
C GLU A 230 18.61 -29.68 8.99
N VAL A 231 17.71 -28.83 9.52
CA VAL A 231 16.91 -27.87 8.79
C VAL A 231 17.29 -26.44 9.20
N ASN A 232 17.49 -25.58 8.24
CA ASN A 232 17.57 -24.14 8.44
C ASN A 232 16.28 -23.48 7.97
N ASN A 233 15.51 -22.95 8.91
CA ASN A 233 14.20 -22.37 8.62
C ASN A 233 14.31 -20.84 8.43
N LEU A 234 14.24 -20.38 7.18
CA LEU A 234 14.28 -18.98 6.77
C LEU A 234 12.87 -18.40 6.46
N GLY A 235 11.81 -19.06 6.94
CA GLY A 235 10.44 -18.56 6.82
C GLY A 235 10.24 -17.26 7.61
N ILE A 236 9.42 -16.36 7.08
CA ILE A 236 9.07 -15.04 7.68
C ILE A 236 7.56 -14.88 7.69
N GLY A 237 6.97 -14.76 8.88
CA GLY A 237 5.53 -14.58 9.04
C GLY A 237 4.99 -13.34 8.33
N GLY A 238 3.92 -13.51 7.56
CA GLY A 238 3.23 -12.40 6.86
C GLY A 238 3.92 -11.85 5.61
N ILE A 239 5.10 -12.37 5.24
CA ILE A 239 5.85 -11.89 4.06
C ILE A 239 5.18 -12.34 2.76
N THR A 240 5.13 -11.46 1.75
CA THR A 240 4.78 -11.83 0.38
C THR A 240 6.01 -12.28 -0.41
N THR A 241 5.78 -12.91 -1.56
CA THR A 241 6.87 -13.34 -2.47
C THR A 241 7.69 -12.15 -2.93
N GLN A 242 7.04 -11.05 -3.36
CA GLN A 242 7.71 -9.80 -3.70
C GLN A 242 8.58 -9.30 -2.55
N GLN A 243 8.02 -9.20 -1.34
CA GLN A 243 8.77 -8.73 -0.17
C GLN A 243 9.94 -9.67 0.17
N TYR A 244 9.79 -10.98 -0.02
CA TYR A 244 10.89 -11.92 0.21
C TYR A 244 12.06 -11.65 -0.75
N VAL A 245 11.77 -11.38 -2.02
CA VAL A 245 12.78 -10.99 -3.01
C VAL A 245 13.41 -9.64 -2.65
N GLU A 246 12.60 -8.62 -2.41
CA GLU A 246 13.10 -7.24 -2.22
C GLU A 246 13.82 -7.02 -0.89
N LEU A 247 13.37 -7.67 0.18
CA LEU A 247 13.89 -7.44 1.54
C LEU A 247 14.94 -8.46 1.98
N ILE A 248 15.03 -9.63 1.32
CA ILE A 248 15.92 -10.73 1.75
C ILE A 248 16.87 -11.15 0.63
N LEU A 249 16.34 -11.51 -0.54
CA LEU A 249 17.16 -12.09 -1.61
C LEU A 249 17.98 -11.02 -2.34
N LYS A 250 17.36 -9.94 -2.77
CA LYS A 250 18.04 -8.83 -3.45
C LYS A 250 19.12 -8.16 -2.59
N PRO A 251 18.91 -7.92 -1.28
CA PRO A 251 19.96 -7.45 -0.38
C PRO A 251 21.00 -8.52 0.00
N GLN A 252 20.87 -9.76 -0.50
CA GLN A 252 21.80 -10.88 -0.26
C GLN A 252 21.97 -11.22 1.22
N LEU A 253 20.87 -11.26 1.97
CA LEU A 253 20.92 -11.62 3.39
C LEU A 253 21.25 -13.11 3.59
N ILE A 254 20.74 -14.01 2.74
CA ILE A 254 21.02 -15.45 2.78
C ILE A 254 22.43 -15.68 2.22
N LYS A 255 23.32 -16.27 3.07
CA LYS A 255 24.72 -16.48 2.71
C LYS A 255 24.99 -17.83 2.04
N GLY A 256 24.06 -18.78 2.13
CA GLY A 256 24.15 -20.06 1.46
C GLY A 256 22.89 -20.87 1.62
N LEU A 257 22.71 -21.84 0.73
CA LEU A 257 21.60 -22.80 0.73
C LEU A 257 22.15 -24.21 0.91
N GLY A 258 21.32 -25.06 1.52
CA GLY A 258 21.57 -26.49 1.62
C GLY A 258 21.49 -27.22 0.29
N LYS A 259 21.63 -28.55 0.36
CA LYS A 259 21.42 -29.43 -0.79
C LYS A 259 19.98 -29.38 -1.28
N ASP A 260 19.02 -29.26 -0.36
CA ASP A 260 17.60 -29.20 -0.63
C ASP A 260 17.02 -27.87 -0.14
N THR A 261 16.34 -27.13 -1.01
CA THR A 261 15.67 -25.87 -0.66
C THR A 261 14.18 -25.96 -0.98
N LEU A 262 13.36 -25.84 0.07
CA LEU A 262 11.90 -25.93 0.00
C LEU A 262 11.29 -24.55 0.06
N ILE A 263 10.55 -24.18 -0.96
CA ILE A 263 9.96 -22.84 -1.14
C ILE A 263 8.45 -22.93 -0.88
N PHE A 264 7.93 -22.12 0.06
CA PHE A 264 6.50 -22.03 0.34
C PHE A 264 6.07 -20.57 0.40
N LEU A 265 5.65 -20.05 -0.74
CA LEU A 265 5.26 -18.65 -0.97
C LEU A 265 3.98 -18.61 -1.84
N GLY A 266 3.28 -17.45 -1.89
CA GLY A 266 2.17 -17.22 -2.80
C GLY A 266 0.82 -16.97 -2.11
N ILE A 267 0.54 -17.57 -0.95
CA ILE A 267 -0.78 -17.43 -0.31
C ILE A 267 -1.04 -15.99 0.22
N ASN A 268 -0.02 -15.30 0.72
CA ASN A 268 -0.19 -13.97 1.31
C ASN A 268 -0.57 -12.89 0.29
N GLU A 269 -0.21 -13.08 -0.97
CA GLU A 269 -0.64 -12.24 -2.09
C GLU A 269 -2.12 -12.37 -2.38
N MET A 270 -2.64 -13.60 -2.35
CA MET A 270 -4.03 -13.91 -2.68
C MET A 270 -5.04 -13.22 -1.74
N PHE A 271 -4.62 -12.88 -0.52
CA PHE A 271 -5.43 -12.10 0.43
C PHE A 271 -5.44 -10.59 0.15
N ARG A 272 -4.69 -10.11 -0.84
CA ARG A 272 -4.63 -8.68 -1.16
C ARG A 272 -5.68 -8.29 -2.19
N VAL A 273 -6.28 -7.12 -1.97
CA VAL A 273 -7.21 -6.53 -2.96
C VAL A 273 -6.45 -6.26 -4.26
N GLY A 274 -7.03 -6.68 -5.37
CA GLY A 274 -6.41 -6.51 -6.69
C GLY A 274 -5.27 -7.50 -6.98
N TRP A 275 -5.25 -8.65 -6.33
CA TRP A 275 -4.30 -9.72 -6.64
C TRP A 275 -4.46 -10.25 -8.08
N HIS A 276 -3.32 -10.45 -8.76
CA HIS A 276 -3.22 -11.08 -10.05
C HIS A 276 -2.22 -12.25 -10.00
N ALA A 277 -2.58 -13.37 -10.61
CA ALA A 277 -1.76 -14.59 -10.58
C ALA A 277 -0.39 -14.38 -11.24
N GLU A 278 -0.35 -13.63 -12.35
CA GLU A 278 0.87 -13.35 -13.10
C GLU A 278 1.92 -12.63 -12.27
N ASP A 279 1.51 -11.70 -11.40
CA ASP A 279 2.42 -11.00 -10.50
C ASP A 279 3.08 -11.96 -9.51
N THR A 280 2.29 -12.89 -8.95
CA THR A 280 2.82 -13.89 -8.01
C THR A 280 3.75 -14.86 -8.71
N LEU A 281 3.40 -15.34 -9.90
CA LEU A 281 4.27 -16.20 -10.73
C LEU A 281 5.59 -15.50 -11.08
N TYR A 282 5.54 -14.24 -11.48
CA TYR A 282 6.74 -13.44 -11.73
C TYR A 282 7.66 -13.39 -10.51
N TRP A 283 7.12 -13.08 -9.32
CA TRP A 283 7.94 -12.99 -8.11
C TRP A 283 8.43 -14.35 -7.62
N LEU A 284 7.69 -15.44 -7.83
CA LEU A 284 8.16 -16.81 -7.60
C LEU A 284 9.33 -17.16 -8.52
N ASP A 285 9.26 -16.80 -9.79
CA ASP A 285 10.36 -17.00 -10.74
C ASP A 285 11.61 -16.19 -10.33
N GLN A 286 11.44 -14.92 -9.93
CA GLN A 286 12.53 -14.13 -9.37
C GLN A 286 13.13 -14.79 -8.13
N THR A 287 12.30 -15.37 -7.24
CA THR A 287 12.77 -16.12 -6.07
C THR A 287 13.67 -17.29 -6.51
N VAL A 288 13.21 -18.11 -7.45
CA VAL A 288 13.97 -19.23 -7.99
C VAL A 288 15.30 -18.78 -8.59
N GLN A 289 15.28 -17.70 -9.41
CA GLN A 289 16.50 -17.15 -10.01
C GLN A 289 17.53 -16.67 -8.97
N TYR A 290 17.08 -16.00 -7.90
CA TYR A 290 17.98 -15.57 -6.83
C TYR A 290 18.53 -16.76 -6.05
N LEU A 291 17.72 -17.76 -5.74
CA LEU A 291 18.17 -18.97 -5.04
C LEU A 291 19.20 -19.75 -5.88
N ARG A 292 19.01 -19.85 -7.19
CA ARG A 292 20.00 -20.43 -8.11
C ARG A 292 21.32 -19.67 -8.14
N LYS A 293 21.31 -18.33 -8.00
CA LYS A 293 22.53 -17.52 -7.87
C LYS A 293 23.28 -17.77 -6.56
N ILE A 294 22.56 -18.10 -5.48
CA ILE A 294 23.18 -18.42 -4.18
C ILE A 294 23.81 -19.83 -4.23
N ASN A 295 23.08 -20.82 -4.73
CA ASN A 295 23.57 -22.18 -4.90
C ASN A 295 22.88 -22.86 -6.10
N ALA A 296 23.62 -22.98 -7.21
CA ALA A 296 23.11 -23.58 -8.45
C ALA A 296 22.83 -25.09 -8.30
N GLU A 297 23.53 -25.77 -7.40
CA GLU A 297 23.43 -27.22 -7.16
C GLU A 297 22.30 -27.60 -6.18
N SER A 298 21.68 -26.60 -5.51
CA SER A 298 20.59 -26.88 -4.59
C SER A 298 19.37 -27.41 -5.37
N ARG A 299 18.83 -28.55 -4.94
CA ARG A 299 17.56 -29.08 -5.47
C ARG A 299 16.42 -28.20 -4.94
N LEU A 300 15.66 -27.58 -5.84
CA LEU A 300 14.58 -26.69 -5.46
C LEU A 300 13.23 -27.42 -5.50
N TYR A 301 12.50 -27.29 -4.41
CA TYR A 301 11.14 -27.82 -4.26
C TYR A 301 10.19 -26.65 -4.00
N LEU A 302 9.20 -26.48 -4.86
CA LEU A 302 8.19 -25.43 -4.71
C LEU A 302 6.88 -26.06 -4.26
N MET A 303 6.45 -25.68 -3.07
CA MET A 303 5.15 -26.10 -2.53
C MET A 303 4.04 -25.39 -3.32
N GLU A 304 3.05 -26.15 -3.76
CA GLU A 304 1.80 -25.59 -4.22
C GLU A 304 1.13 -24.80 -3.08
N VAL A 305 0.35 -23.78 -3.44
CA VAL A 305 -0.38 -23.02 -2.44
C VAL A 305 -1.40 -23.91 -1.76
N SER A 306 -1.34 -23.95 -0.42
CA SER A 306 -2.26 -24.77 0.37
C SER A 306 -3.67 -24.20 0.38
N TYR A 307 -4.68 -25.08 0.40
CA TYR A 307 -6.05 -24.64 0.66
C TYR A 307 -6.15 -23.91 1.99
N VAL A 308 -7.20 -23.11 2.09
CA VAL A 308 -7.61 -22.42 3.32
C VAL A 308 -9.02 -22.85 3.70
N ALA A 309 -9.42 -22.64 4.95
CA ALA A 309 -10.79 -22.91 5.42
C ALA A 309 -11.45 -21.62 5.89
N PHE A 310 -12.72 -21.41 5.49
CA PHE A 310 -13.57 -20.29 5.93
C PHE A 310 -12.98 -18.90 5.75
N LYS A 311 -12.15 -18.70 4.72
CA LYS A 311 -11.64 -17.37 4.35
C LYS A 311 -12.53 -16.75 3.29
N ARG A 312 -12.92 -15.50 3.50
CA ARG A 312 -13.78 -14.76 2.58
C ARG A 312 -13.06 -14.36 1.30
N GLU A 313 -11.79 -14.00 1.44
CA GLU A 313 -10.99 -13.38 0.38
C GLU A 313 -10.44 -14.40 -0.61
N VAL A 314 -10.24 -15.65 -0.17
CA VAL A 314 -9.63 -16.73 -0.94
C VAL A 314 -10.49 -17.99 -0.84
N ASN A 315 -10.78 -18.61 -1.97
CA ASN A 315 -11.51 -19.86 -2.05
C ASN A 315 -10.72 -20.95 -2.80
N SER A 316 -11.17 -22.19 -2.68
CA SER A 316 -10.49 -23.37 -3.26
C SER A 316 -10.29 -23.22 -4.76
N LYS A 317 -11.31 -22.72 -5.49
CA LYS A 317 -11.19 -22.54 -6.95
C LYS A 317 -10.06 -21.57 -7.33
N MET A 318 -9.90 -20.46 -6.62
CA MET A 318 -8.78 -19.53 -6.85
C MET A 318 -7.42 -20.23 -6.65
N ILE A 319 -7.33 -21.09 -5.63
CA ILE A 319 -6.12 -21.82 -5.32
C ILE A 319 -5.85 -22.89 -6.39
N ASP A 320 -6.88 -23.62 -6.82
CA ASP A 320 -6.77 -24.60 -7.92
C ASP A 320 -6.30 -23.97 -9.21
N ASP A 321 -6.97 -22.88 -9.61
CA ASP A 321 -6.63 -22.13 -10.82
C ASP A 321 -5.18 -21.60 -10.78
N PHE A 322 -4.73 -21.13 -9.62
CA PHE A 322 -3.36 -20.67 -9.43
C PHE A 322 -2.35 -21.82 -9.41
N ASN A 323 -2.63 -22.91 -8.68
CA ASN A 323 -1.75 -24.06 -8.65
C ASN A 323 -1.61 -24.73 -10.01
N GLN A 324 -2.67 -24.71 -10.84
CA GLN A 324 -2.56 -25.17 -12.22
C GLN A 324 -1.62 -24.27 -13.04
N GLN A 325 -1.77 -22.94 -12.95
CA GLN A 325 -0.86 -22.01 -13.62
C GLN A 325 0.58 -22.16 -13.12
N LEU A 326 0.77 -22.44 -11.82
CA LEU A 326 2.07 -22.68 -11.23
C LEU A 326 2.70 -23.95 -11.80
N ARG A 327 1.95 -25.04 -11.93
CA ARG A 327 2.40 -26.29 -12.57
C ARG A 327 2.83 -26.04 -14.03
N ASP A 328 1.99 -25.34 -14.79
CA ASP A 328 2.27 -25.04 -16.21
C ASP A 328 3.52 -24.16 -16.35
N TYR A 329 3.65 -23.12 -15.51
CA TYR A 329 4.76 -22.16 -15.57
C TYR A 329 6.11 -22.77 -15.19
N PHE A 330 6.14 -23.71 -14.23
CA PHE A 330 7.38 -24.32 -13.73
C PHE A 330 7.68 -25.71 -14.31
N SER A 331 6.89 -26.21 -15.25
CA SER A 331 6.99 -27.58 -15.80
C SER A 331 8.37 -27.93 -16.38
N ASP A 332 9.09 -26.94 -16.94
CA ASP A 332 10.37 -27.09 -17.62
C ASP A 332 11.55 -26.40 -16.90
N LYS A 333 11.34 -25.90 -15.67
CA LYS A 333 12.33 -25.04 -14.96
C LYS A 333 13.25 -25.79 -13.99
N ASN A 334 13.36 -27.11 -14.09
CA ASN A 334 14.20 -27.93 -13.19
C ASN A 334 13.91 -27.64 -11.69
N ILE A 335 12.63 -27.63 -11.34
CA ILE A 335 12.12 -27.46 -9.98
C ILE A 335 11.08 -28.56 -9.70
N THR A 336 11.08 -29.13 -8.52
CA THR A 336 10.09 -30.12 -8.13
C THR A 336 8.90 -29.43 -7.49
N LEU A 337 7.71 -29.59 -8.07
CA LEU A 337 6.46 -29.13 -7.47
C LEU A 337 5.96 -30.14 -6.45
N VAL A 338 5.47 -29.66 -5.31
CA VAL A 338 4.98 -30.50 -4.22
C VAL A 338 3.53 -30.14 -3.90
N ASP A 339 2.62 -31.05 -4.22
CA ASP A 339 1.21 -30.93 -3.88
C ASP A 339 1.00 -31.22 -2.38
N VAL A 340 0.97 -30.15 -1.59
CA VAL A 340 0.71 -30.24 -0.15
C VAL A 340 -0.77 -30.51 0.15
N ASN A 341 -1.66 -30.18 -0.77
CA ASN A 341 -3.11 -30.35 -0.61
C ASN A 341 -3.51 -31.82 -0.60
N SER A 342 -2.76 -32.69 -1.29
CA SER A 342 -2.98 -34.14 -1.30
C SER A 342 -3.05 -34.79 0.09
N VAL A 343 -2.45 -34.17 1.12
CA VAL A 343 -2.41 -34.69 2.50
C VAL A 343 -3.08 -33.76 3.52
N LEU A 344 -3.44 -32.53 3.12
CA LEU A 344 -3.94 -31.49 4.03
C LEU A 344 -5.41 -31.11 3.77
N GLN A 345 -6.00 -31.53 2.63
CA GLN A 345 -7.39 -31.18 2.30
C GLN A 345 -8.40 -32.12 2.93
N ASP A 346 -9.61 -31.61 3.14
CA ASP A 346 -10.81 -32.37 3.42
C ASP A 346 -11.52 -32.85 2.13
N GLN A 347 -12.66 -33.51 2.28
CA GLN A 347 -13.48 -33.97 1.15
C GLN A 347 -14.13 -32.86 0.31
N TYR A 348 -14.05 -31.59 0.77
CA TYR A 348 -14.63 -30.42 0.11
C TYR A 348 -13.57 -29.53 -0.56
N HIS A 349 -12.34 -30.02 -0.71
CA HIS A 349 -11.19 -29.26 -1.23
C HIS A 349 -10.92 -27.99 -0.42
N GLN A 350 -10.95 -28.11 0.91
CA GLN A 350 -10.54 -27.06 1.84
C GLN A 350 -9.46 -27.61 2.76
N LEU A 351 -8.72 -26.72 3.43
CA LEU A 351 -7.81 -27.14 4.50
C LEU A 351 -8.63 -27.84 5.59
N ASP A 352 -8.30 -29.11 5.88
CA ASP A 352 -9.00 -29.89 6.90
C ASP A 352 -8.85 -29.22 8.27
N LEU A 353 -9.98 -29.01 8.94
CA LEU A 353 -10.04 -28.35 10.25
C LEU A 353 -9.29 -29.12 11.34
N ALA A 354 -9.06 -30.44 11.16
CA ALA A 354 -8.21 -31.20 12.05
C ALA A 354 -6.73 -30.75 11.99
N PHE A 355 -6.31 -30.04 10.93
CA PHE A 355 -4.92 -29.64 10.68
C PHE A 355 -4.65 -28.17 10.90
N THR A 356 -5.67 -27.38 11.26
CA THR A 356 -5.55 -25.94 11.46
C THR A 356 -6.34 -25.47 12.66
N SER A 357 -5.97 -24.30 13.22
CA SER A 357 -6.75 -23.65 14.28
C SER A 357 -7.40 -22.35 13.83
N ASP A 358 -6.97 -21.78 12.70
CA ASP A 358 -7.43 -20.49 12.19
C ASP A 358 -7.86 -20.51 10.70
N GLY A 359 -7.83 -21.71 10.10
CA GLY A 359 -8.20 -21.94 8.70
C GLY A 359 -7.10 -21.58 7.69
N LEU A 360 -5.86 -21.30 8.14
CA LEU A 360 -4.71 -20.97 7.30
C LEU A 360 -3.43 -21.66 7.80
N HIS A 361 -3.08 -21.48 9.08
CA HIS A 361 -1.85 -21.97 9.65
C HIS A 361 -2.03 -23.39 10.18
N PHE A 362 -0.99 -24.23 9.98
CA PHE A 362 -1.05 -25.62 10.40
C PHE A 362 -0.83 -25.74 11.91
N ASN A 363 -1.62 -26.59 12.52
CA ASN A 363 -1.39 -27.06 13.89
C ASN A 363 -0.36 -28.20 13.91
N PRO A 364 0.04 -28.71 15.07
CA PRO A 364 1.04 -29.81 15.16
C PRO A 364 0.66 -31.07 14.35
N ILE A 365 -0.65 -31.39 14.22
CA ILE A 365 -1.12 -32.53 13.43
C ILE A 365 -0.93 -32.26 11.93
N GLY A 366 -1.26 -31.04 11.46
CA GLY A 366 -1.02 -30.62 10.08
C GLY A 366 0.47 -30.65 9.72
N TYR A 367 1.35 -30.11 10.58
CA TYR A 367 2.79 -30.19 10.36
C TYR A 367 3.31 -31.64 10.37
N LYS A 368 2.73 -32.55 11.16
CA LYS A 368 3.08 -33.96 11.11
C LYS A 368 2.74 -34.60 9.75
N LYS A 369 1.57 -34.27 9.19
CA LYS A 369 1.17 -34.71 7.83
C LYS A 369 2.13 -34.20 6.78
N LEU A 370 2.44 -32.89 6.83
CA LEU A 370 3.39 -32.26 5.93
C LEU A 370 4.78 -32.87 6.04
N SER A 371 5.27 -33.14 7.27
CA SER A 371 6.55 -33.81 7.51
C SER A 371 6.62 -35.17 6.82
N THR A 372 5.56 -35.98 6.91
CA THR A 372 5.51 -37.30 6.26
C THR A 372 5.57 -37.17 4.74
N LEU A 373 4.84 -36.23 4.15
CA LEU A 373 4.89 -35.94 2.71
C LEU A 373 6.31 -35.54 2.27
N LEU A 374 6.94 -34.60 3.00
CA LEU A 374 8.28 -34.12 2.66
C LEU A 374 9.35 -35.20 2.81
N GLN A 375 9.21 -36.08 3.77
CA GLN A 375 10.11 -37.25 3.90
C GLN A 375 10.02 -38.16 2.66
N THR A 376 8.81 -38.41 2.15
CA THR A 376 8.61 -39.16 0.92
C THR A 376 9.22 -38.47 -0.30
N VAL A 377 9.03 -37.14 -0.42
CA VAL A 377 9.51 -36.36 -1.57
C VAL A 377 11.04 -36.22 -1.61
N LEU A 378 11.68 -36.09 -0.43
CA LEU A 378 13.11 -35.80 -0.35
C LEU A 378 14.00 -37.05 -0.33
N PHE A 379 13.49 -38.18 0.20
CA PHE A 379 14.32 -39.34 0.52
C PHE A 379 13.91 -40.64 -0.17
N ASN A 380 12.82 -40.62 -0.96
CA ASN A 380 12.47 -41.71 -1.87
C ASN A 380 12.77 -41.31 -3.32
#